data_b26f577ad680b275d62a4333550f16cd
#
_entry.id   b26f577ad680b275d62a4333550f16cd
#
_cell.length_a   1.000
_cell.length_b   1.000
_cell.length_c   1.000
_cell.angle_alpha   90.00
_cell.angle_beta   90.00
_cell.angle_gamma   90.00
#
_symmetry.space_group_name_H-M   'P 1'
#
loop_
_entity.id
_entity.type
_entity.pdbx_description
1 polymer ?
#
loop_
_entity_poly.entity_id
_entity_poly.type
_entity_poly.pdbx_seq_one_letter_code
_entity_poly.pdbx_strand_id
1 'polypeptide(L)'
;MDFLKNELIDIIEWNEAPGSDVMAWRYPRGDNEIKNGAKLIVREGQMAIFVNEGQLADVFKPGTHTLSTQNLPILGKLKGWMHGFESPFKAEVYFVATRRFVDLKWGTQNPIMIRDKEFGPLRIRAFGSYATQVINGEAFLRELLSTSPLFTTYEIAGQLRNLIVTRTCDAMASSGIPAIDMAGNLDELSEFVRQRIASDFAAMGLGVPILLIENISLPPNVEEILDKRTSMGILGNLDAYVKFQAAEALGDAAKNPSGLAGLGASLAAGLAMGNQMTSAMTPGSAGSSVPPPLPGKSAVSWYVAVDGAQQGPFDDAVLREKIAGGAVNRDTLVWKQGMSEW
;
A
#
# COMPACT_ATOMS: atom_id res chain seq x y z
N MET A 1 10.92 -31.80 -58.57
CA MET A 1 11.69 -31.02 -57.58
C MET A 1 11.22 -31.26 -56.13
N ASP A 2 10.30 -32.15 -55.89
CA ASP A 2 9.81 -32.41 -54.50
C ASP A 2 10.62 -33.46 -53.70
N PHE A 3 11.54 -34.15 -54.35
CA PHE A 3 12.35 -35.21 -53.72
C PHE A 3 13.42 -34.62 -52.73
N LEU A 4 13.86 -33.39 -52.94
CA LEU A 4 14.86 -32.74 -52.09
C LEU A 4 14.28 -32.09 -50.81
N LYS A 5 12.97 -31.92 -50.74
CA LYS A 5 12.32 -31.38 -49.52
C LYS A 5 12.18 -32.41 -48.39
N ASN A 6 12.32 -33.67 -48.67
CA ASN A 6 12.15 -34.76 -47.70
C ASN A 6 13.45 -35.12 -46.93
N GLU A 7 14.62 -34.62 -47.37
CA GLU A 7 15.92 -34.91 -46.69
C GLU A 7 16.39 -33.85 -45.76
N LEU A 8 15.71 -32.67 -45.65
CA LEU A 8 16.09 -31.66 -44.68
C LEU A 8 15.63 -32.10 -43.28
N ILE A 9 16.60 -32.07 -42.36
CA ILE A 9 16.34 -32.30 -40.93
C ILE A 9 15.32 -31.26 -40.47
N ASP A 10 14.23 -31.74 -39.90
CA ASP A 10 13.19 -30.87 -39.34
C ASP A 10 13.69 -30.28 -38.03
N ILE A 11 13.75 -28.94 -37.94
CA ILE A 11 14.21 -28.23 -36.78
C ILE A 11 13.03 -27.52 -36.13
N ILE A 12 12.82 -27.80 -34.83
CA ILE A 12 11.79 -27.21 -33.98
C ILE A 12 12.48 -26.35 -32.95
N GLU A 13 12.32 -25.07 -33.06
CA GLU A 13 12.95 -24.09 -32.12
C GLU A 13 12.08 -22.84 -31.95
N TRP A 14 12.31 -22.15 -30.89
CA TRP A 14 11.71 -20.85 -30.62
C TRP A 14 12.78 -19.78 -30.40
N ASN A 15 12.76 -18.75 -31.25
CA ASN A 15 13.60 -17.58 -31.13
C ASN A 15 12.73 -16.44 -30.57
N GLU A 16 12.85 -16.18 -29.27
CA GLU A 16 12.16 -15.07 -28.66
C GLU A 16 12.72 -13.72 -29.14
N ALA A 17 11.83 -12.74 -29.37
CA ALA A 17 12.24 -11.38 -29.59
C ALA A 17 12.81 -10.79 -28.28
N PRO A 18 13.87 -9.96 -28.33
CA PRO A 18 14.35 -9.26 -27.16
C PRO A 18 13.25 -8.44 -26.47
N GLY A 19 13.13 -8.56 -25.15
CA GLY A 19 12.10 -7.85 -24.38
C GLY A 19 10.68 -8.39 -24.54
N SER A 20 10.51 -9.59 -25.13
CA SER A 20 9.21 -10.24 -25.29
C SER A 20 8.53 -10.43 -23.94
N ASP A 21 7.23 -10.22 -23.88
CA ASP A 21 6.34 -10.52 -22.76
C ASP A 21 5.68 -11.91 -22.87
N VAL A 22 6.07 -12.69 -23.88
CA VAL A 22 5.54 -14.03 -24.16
C VAL A 22 6.05 -15.01 -23.13
N MET A 23 5.12 -15.63 -22.41
CA MET A 23 5.39 -16.68 -21.42
C MET A 23 5.34 -18.08 -22.03
N ALA A 24 4.46 -18.29 -22.99
CA ALA A 24 4.37 -19.54 -23.74
C ALA A 24 3.93 -19.31 -25.18
N TRP A 25 4.44 -20.16 -26.06
CA TRP A 25 4.16 -20.10 -27.47
C TRP A 25 4.08 -21.51 -28.04
N ARG A 26 2.97 -21.79 -28.76
CA ARG A 26 2.81 -23.05 -29.48
C ARG A 26 3.51 -22.96 -30.83
N TYR A 27 4.40 -23.89 -31.08
CA TYR A 27 5.09 -23.99 -32.36
C TYR A 27 4.06 -24.18 -33.50
N PRO A 28 4.02 -23.26 -34.49
CA PRO A 28 3.03 -23.30 -35.54
C PRO A 28 3.33 -24.45 -36.54
N ARG A 29 2.45 -25.42 -36.61
CA ARG A 29 2.54 -26.50 -37.57
C ARG A 29 1.13 -26.85 -38.03
N GLY A 30 0.90 -26.88 -39.35
CA GLY A 30 -0.45 -27.00 -39.91
C GLY A 30 -1.13 -28.32 -39.62
N ASP A 31 -0.35 -29.39 -39.50
CA ASP A 31 -0.84 -30.77 -39.30
C ASP A 31 -0.39 -31.35 -37.94
N ASN A 32 0.39 -30.64 -37.18
CA ASN A 32 1.04 -31.09 -35.93
C ASN A 32 1.93 -32.35 -36.13
N GLU A 33 2.30 -32.69 -37.35
CA GLU A 33 3.14 -33.83 -37.64
C GLU A 33 4.61 -33.53 -37.38
N ILE A 34 5.27 -34.36 -36.60
CA ILE A 34 6.69 -34.28 -36.28
C ILE A 34 7.39 -35.47 -36.91
N LYS A 35 8.41 -35.20 -37.74
CA LYS A 35 9.20 -36.24 -38.39
C LYS A 35 10.07 -36.98 -37.38
N ASN A 36 10.20 -38.28 -37.54
CA ASN A 36 11.17 -39.03 -36.77
C ASN A 36 12.60 -38.53 -37.10
N GLY A 37 13.40 -38.32 -36.08
CA GLY A 37 14.73 -37.73 -36.21
C GLY A 37 14.78 -36.20 -36.24
N ALA A 38 13.64 -35.53 -36.15
CA ALA A 38 13.58 -34.08 -36.01
C ALA A 38 14.46 -33.61 -34.85
N LYS A 39 15.02 -32.39 -34.96
CA LYS A 39 15.83 -31.75 -33.90
C LYS A 39 14.99 -30.73 -33.17
N LEU A 40 14.81 -30.95 -31.87
CA LEU A 40 14.23 -29.99 -30.97
C LEU A 40 15.37 -29.19 -30.28
N ILE A 41 15.39 -27.89 -30.48
CA ILE A 41 16.37 -26.99 -29.84
C ILE A 41 15.64 -26.19 -28.78
N VAL A 42 15.96 -26.46 -27.53
CA VAL A 42 15.46 -25.71 -26.35
C VAL A 42 16.61 -24.87 -25.83
N ARG A 43 16.42 -23.55 -25.83
CA ARG A 43 17.46 -22.59 -25.39
C ARG A 43 17.47 -22.45 -23.87
N GLU A 44 18.57 -21.94 -23.34
CA GLU A 44 18.63 -21.52 -21.95
C GLU A 44 17.50 -20.51 -21.65
N GLY A 45 16.82 -20.68 -20.51
CA GLY A 45 15.65 -19.88 -20.18
C GLY A 45 14.34 -20.31 -20.85
N GLN A 46 14.33 -21.49 -21.48
CA GLN A 46 13.15 -22.11 -22.07
C GLN A 46 12.98 -23.55 -21.61
N MET A 47 11.78 -24.07 -21.75
CA MET A 47 11.47 -25.51 -21.79
C MET A 47 10.51 -25.78 -22.93
N ALA A 48 10.53 -26.99 -23.46
CA ALA A 48 9.55 -27.42 -24.44
C ALA A 48 8.68 -28.53 -23.86
N ILE A 49 7.38 -28.46 -24.10
CA ILE A 49 6.39 -29.38 -23.55
C ILE A 49 5.60 -29.96 -24.76
N PHE A 50 5.56 -31.24 -24.81
CA PHE A 50 4.77 -31.96 -25.83
C PHE A 50 3.38 -32.29 -25.28
N VAL A 51 2.38 -32.03 -26.11
CA VAL A 51 0.98 -32.35 -25.82
C VAL A 51 0.46 -33.23 -26.96
N ASN A 52 -0.01 -34.41 -26.63
CA ASN A 52 -0.62 -35.31 -27.56
C ASN A 52 -2.08 -35.59 -27.22
N GLU A 53 -2.97 -35.37 -28.17
CA GLU A 53 -4.43 -35.53 -27.96
C GLU A 53 -4.95 -34.82 -26.70
N GLY A 54 -4.42 -33.63 -26.43
CA GLY A 54 -4.79 -32.82 -25.24
C GLY A 54 -4.18 -33.30 -23.91
N GLN A 55 -3.32 -34.32 -23.93
CA GLN A 55 -2.63 -34.82 -22.75
C GLN A 55 -1.18 -34.40 -22.77
N LEU A 56 -0.70 -33.94 -21.59
CA LEU A 56 0.71 -33.63 -21.36
C LEU A 56 1.53 -34.92 -21.53
N ALA A 57 2.56 -34.86 -22.35
CA ALA A 57 3.44 -36.00 -22.61
C ALA A 57 4.85 -35.73 -22.07
N ASP A 58 5.80 -35.31 -22.89
CA ASP A 58 7.20 -35.17 -22.51
C ASP A 58 7.61 -33.71 -22.32
N VAL A 59 8.47 -33.44 -21.31
CA VAL A 59 9.04 -32.13 -21.03
C VAL A 59 10.54 -32.15 -21.28
N PHE A 60 11.01 -31.21 -22.10
CA PHE A 60 12.41 -31.07 -22.46
C PHE A 60 13.02 -29.82 -21.84
N LYS A 61 14.15 -30.02 -21.18
CA LYS A 61 15.00 -28.97 -20.62
C LYS A 61 15.91 -28.38 -21.71
N PRO A 62 16.62 -27.26 -21.42
CA PRO A 62 17.59 -26.70 -22.36
C PRO A 62 18.55 -27.75 -22.95
N GLY A 63 18.76 -27.66 -24.25
CA GLY A 63 19.61 -28.56 -25.01
C GLY A 63 19.07 -28.86 -26.41
N THR A 64 19.82 -29.65 -27.16
CA THR A 64 19.40 -30.19 -28.47
C THR A 64 18.99 -31.63 -28.31
N HIS A 65 17.75 -31.92 -28.62
CA HIS A 65 17.17 -33.25 -28.49
C HIS A 65 16.82 -33.80 -29.87
N THR A 66 17.18 -35.05 -30.12
CA THR A 66 16.73 -35.74 -31.30
C THR A 66 15.44 -36.47 -30.98
N LEU A 67 14.38 -36.11 -31.67
CA LEU A 67 13.05 -36.70 -31.47
C LEU A 67 12.96 -38.05 -32.13
N SER A 68 13.05 -39.10 -31.33
CA SER A 68 12.92 -40.49 -31.74
C SER A 68 12.10 -41.26 -30.69
N THR A 69 11.57 -42.42 -31.09
CA THR A 69 10.81 -43.31 -30.19
C THR A 69 11.55 -43.65 -28.89
N GLN A 70 12.88 -43.69 -28.95
CA GLN A 70 13.71 -44.01 -27.77
C GLN A 70 13.85 -42.87 -26.78
N ASN A 71 13.72 -41.62 -27.27
CA ASN A 71 13.93 -40.39 -26.45
C ASN A 71 12.60 -39.73 -26.02
N LEU A 72 11.47 -40.36 -26.31
CA LEU A 72 10.13 -39.88 -25.98
C LEU A 72 9.40 -40.96 -25.14
N PRO A 73 9.71 -41.05 -23.83
CA PRO A 73 9.23 -42.15 -22.99
C PRO A 73 7.72 -42.20 -22.82
N ILE A 74 7.02 -41.08 -22.88
CA ILE A 74 5.57 -41.03 -22.77
C ILE A 74 4.93 -41.15 -24.15
N LEU A 75 5.31 -40.32 -25.12
CA LEU A 75 4.83 -40.38 -26.50
C LEU A 75 5.16 -41.75 -27.17
N GLY A 76 6.32 -42.32 -26.88
CA GLY A 76 6.72 -43.63 -27.39
C GLY A 76 5.85 -44.79 -26.92
N LYS A 77 5.05 -44.63 -25.87
CA LYS A 77 4.11 -45.64 -25.34
C LYS A 77 2.68 -45.48 -25.88
N LEU A 78 2.37 -44.40 -26.56
CA LEU A 78 1.03 -44.16 -27.09
C LEU A 78 0.72 -45.11 -28.26
N LYS A 79 -0.52 -45.62 -28.26
CA LYS A 79 -1.03 -46.64 -29.19
C LYS A 79 -1.05 -46.20 -30.66
N GLY A 80 -0.07 -46.09 -31.35
CA GLY A 80 0.01 -45.70 -32.78
C GLY A 80 1.43 -45.78 -33.28
N TRP A 81 2.37 -45.82 -32.36
CA TRP A 81 3.81 -45.85 -32.64
C TRP A 81 4.35 -47.25 -32.90
N MET A 82 3.53 -48.29 -32.63
CA MET A 82 3.96 -49.68 -32.73
C MET A 82 4.04 -50.21 -34.18
N HIS A 83 3.69 -49.41 -35.20
CA HIS A 83 3.60 -49.87 -36.59
C HIS A 83 4.63 -49.28 -37.56
N GLY A 84 5.87 -49.07 -37.10
CA GLY A 84 6.96 -48.80 -38.04
C GLY A 84 7.54 -47.39 -37.96
N PHE A 85 8.84 -47.31 -38.01
CA PHE A 85 9.73 -46.16 -37.78
C PHE A 85 9.63 -45.02 -38.82
N GLU A 86 8.70 -45.04 -39.76
CA GLU A 86 8.61 -44.08 -40.85
C GLU A 86 7.41 -43.13 -40.78
N SER A 87 6.47 -43.37 -39.87
CA SER A 87 5.29 -42.51 -39.76
C SER A 87 5.56 -41.29 -38.86
N PRO A 88 5.22 -40.08 -39.33
CA PRO A 88 5.22 -38.91 -38.49
C PRO A 88 4.22 -39.08 -37.34
N PHE A 89 4.52 -38.51 -36.18
CA PHE A 89 3.59 -38.50 -35.07
C PHE A 89 2.98 -37.08 -34.89
N LYS A 90 1.76 -37.04 -34.37
CA LYS A 90 1.07 -35.78 -34.13
C LYS A 90 1.22 -35.35 -32.69
N ALA A 91 1.85 -34.21 -32.47
CA ALA A 91 1.94 -33.62 -31.17
C ALA A 91 2.06 -32.08 -31.26
N GLU A 92 1.42 -31.39 -30.37
CA GLU A 92 1.62 -29.98 -30.21
C GLU A 92 2.89 -29.75 -29.39
N VAL A 93 3.68 -28.77 -29.78
CA VAL A 93 4.90 -28.37 -29.06
C VAL A 93 4.71 -26.98 -28.50
N TYR A 94 4.69 -26.89 -27.19
CA TYR A 94 4.66 -25.62 -26.47
C TYR A 94 6.05 -25.28 -25.94
N PHE A 95 6.57 -24.14 -26.35
CA PHE A 95 7.73 -23.56 -25.71
C PHE A 95 7.28 -22.64 -24.58
N VAL A 96 7.89 -22.77 -23.42
CA VAL A 96 7.59 -21.98 -22.23
C VAL A 96 8.87 -21.27 -21.78
N ALA A 97 8.79 -19.95 -21.66
CA ALA A 97 9.89 -19.13 -21.15
C ALA A 97 10.02 -19.31 -19.63
N THR A 98 11.20 -19.74 -19.18
CA THR A 98 11.52 -19.95 -17.76
C THR A 98 12.37 -18.82 -17.19
N ARG A 99 12.66 -17.78 -17.99
CA ARG A 99 13.30 -16.57 -17.54
C ARG A 99 12.41 -15.76 -16.60
N ARG A 100 12.99 -14.81 -15.93
CA ARG A 100 12.23 -13.87 -15.08
C ARG A 100 11.56 -12.80 -15.92
N PHE A 101 10.29 -12.57 -15.67
CA PHE A 101 9.52 -11.43 -16.13
C PHE A 101 9.52 -10.41 -15.01
N VAL A 102 10.19 -9.29 -15.22
CA VAL A 102 10.46 -8.27 -14.20
C VAL A 102 9.61 -7.03 -14.40
N ASP A 103 9.57 -6.18 -13.38
CA ASP A 103 8.91 -4.86 -13.43
C ASP A 103 7.39 -4.93 -13.69
N LEU A 104 6.75 -6.03 -13.30
CA LEU A 104 5.31 -6.14 -13.31
C LEU A 104 4.74 -5.32 -12.15
N LYS A 105 3.79 -4.43 -12.44
CA LYS A 105 3.25 -3.51 -11.44
C LYS A 105 1.98 -4.07 -10.79
N TRP A 106 1.86 -3.84 -9.50
CA TRP A 106 0.67 -4.13 -8.72
C TRP A 106 0.30 -2.93 -7.86
N GLY A 107 -0.96 -2.83 -7.45
CA GLY A 107 -1.42 -1.77 -6.56
C GLY A 107 -2.89 -1.90 -6.25
N THR A 108 -3.28 -1.31 -5.12
CA THR A 108 -4.66 -1.26 -4.67
C THR A 108 -5.45 -0.24 -5.50
N GLN A 109 -6.50 -0.68 -6.18
CA GLN A 109 -7.38 0.22 -6.94
C GLN A 109 -8.16 1.15 -6.01
N ASN A 110 -8.66 0.59 -4.90
CA ASN A 110 -9.35 1.33 -3.86
C ASN A 110 -8.55 1.29 -2.56
N PRO A 111 -8.67 2.32 -1.70
CA PRO A 111 -8.06 2.27 -0.38
C PRO A 111 -8.55 1.07 0.43
N ILE A 112 -7.62 0.40 1.10
CA ILE A 112 -7.88 -0.73 1.99
C ILE A 112 -8.13 -0.18 3.40
N MET A 113 -9.13 -0.72 4.10
CA MET A 113 -9.36 -0.37 5.49
C MET A 113 -8.57 -1.32 6.40
N ILE A 114 -7.66 -0.76 7.18
CA ILE A 114 -6.96 -1.47 8.24
C ILE A 114 -7.34 -0.87 9.60
N ARG A 115 -7.17 -1.65 10.65
CA ARG A 115 -7.35 -1.17 12.03
C ARG A 115 -5.99 -0.91 12.64
N ASP A 116 -5.66 0.37 12.78
CA ASP A 116 -4.45 0.82 13.45
C ASP A 116 -4.68 0.96 14.96
N LYS A 117 -3.63 0.72 15.76
CA LYS A 117 -3.72 0.79 17.23
C LYS A 117 -3.78 2.23 17.76
N GLU A 118 -3.15 3.17 17.04
CA GLU A 118 -3.08 4.58 17.44
C GLU A 118 -4.17 5.42 16.79
N PHE A 119 -4.43 5.20 15.49
CA PHE A 119 -5.36 6.01 14.69
C PHE A 119 -6.73 5.36 14.50
N GLY A 120 -6.91 4.10 14.96
CA GLY A 120 -8.15 3.37 14.74
C GLY A 120 -8.31 2.90 13.29
N PRO A 121 -9.51 3.00 12.68
CA PRO A 121 -9.72 2.57 11.29
C PRO A 121 -9.09 3.57 10.31
N LEU A 122 -8.10 3.11 9.54
CA LEU A 122 -7.42 3.87 8.51
C LEU A 122 -7.70 3.31 7.12
N ARG A 123 -7.70 4.20 6.12
CA ARG A 123 -7.73 3.86 4.71
C ARG A 123 -6.35 4.08 4.12
N ILE A 124 -5.69 3.00 3.70
CA ILE A 124 -4.37 3.06 3.10
C ILE A 124 -4.40 2.59 1.65
N ARG A 125 -3.42 3.03 0.87
CA ARG A 125 -3.12 2.50 -0.46
C ARG A 125 -1.72 1.96 -0.46
N ALA A 126 -1.52 0.84 -1.17
CA ALA A 126 -0.20 0.27 -1.37
C ALA A 126 -0.01 -0.07 -2.84
N PHE A 127 1.21 0.11 -3.33
CA PHE A 127 1.60 -0.29 -4.66
C PHE A 127 3.08 -0.69 -4.68
N GLY A 128 3.44 -1.38 -5.76
CA GLY A 128 4.80 -1.83 -5.94
C GLY A 128 4.99 -2.62 -7.21
N SER A 129 6.07 -3.38 -7.25
CA SER A 129 6.44 -4.23 -8.38
C SER A 129 6.71 -5.66 -7.95
N TYR A 130 6.66 -6.56 -8.91
CA TYR A 130 7.02 -7.95 -8.70
C TYR A 130 7.66 -8.54 -9.95
N ALA A 131 8.36 -9.65 -9.74
CA ALA A 131 8.83 -10.49 -10.81
C ALA A 131 8.19 -11.88 -10.71
N THR A 132 7.92 -12.49 -11.85
CA THR A 132 7.45 -13.87 -11.92
C THR A 132 8.29 -14.67 -12.90
N GLN A 133 8.27 -15.99 -12.76
CA GLN A 133 8.89 -16.93 -13.70
C GLN A 133 8.12 -18.25 -13.70
N VAL A 134 8.14 -18.98 -14.78
CA VAL A 134 7.59 -20.33 -14.81
C VAL A 134 8.60 -21.29 -14.17
N ILE A 135 8.18 -21.97 -13.11
CA ILE A 135 8.98 -22.96 -12.38
C ILE A 135 8.51 -24.41 -12.67
N ASN A 136 7.24 -24.56 -12.99
CA ASN A 136 6.65 -25.85 -13.36
C ASN A 136 5.78 -25.65 -14.60
N GLY A 137 6.33 -26.01 -15.76
CA GLY A 137 5.64 -25.82 -17.05
C GLY A 137 4.40 -26.69 -17.20
N GLU A 138 4.36 -27.88 -16.59
CA GLU A 138 3.17 -28.76 -16.66
C GLU A 138 1.99 -28.14 -15.90
N ALA A 139 2.22 -27.66 -14.68
CA ALA A 139 1.20 -26.96 -13.91
C ALA A 139 0.75 -25.67 -14.62
N PHE A 140 1.72 -24.91 -15.15
CA PHE A 140 1.46 -23.68 -15.89
C PHE A 140 0.58 -23.95 -17.13
N LEU A 141 0.88 -24.98 -17.89
CA LEU A 141 0.10 -25.35 -19.06
C LEU A 141 -1.32 -25.78 -18.70
N ARG A 142 -1.45 -26.58 -17.65
CA ARG A 142 -2.74 -27.13 -17.19
C ARG A 142 -3.66 -26.06 -16.65
N GLU A 143 -3.12 -25.17 -15.83
CA GLU A 143 -3.92 -24.21 -15.07
C GLU A 143 -4.19 -22.91 -15.86
N LEU A 144 -3.28 -22.49 -16.72
CA LEU A 144 -3.32 -21.16 -17.33
C LEU A 144 -3.41 -21.15 -18.84
N LEU A 145 -2.60 -21.95 -19.52
CA LEU A 145 -2.46 -21.84 -20.98
C LEU A 145 -3.66 -22.39 -21.72
N SER A 146 -4.26 -23.46 -21.21
CA SER A 146 -5.36 -24.16 -21.90
C SER A 146 -5.01 -24.48 -23.36
N THR A 147 -5.74 -23.93 -24.34
CA THR A 147 -5.55 -24.15 -25.78
C THR A 147 -5.00 -22.95 -26.52
N SER A 148 -4.62 -21.88 -25.81
CA SER A 148 -4.10 -20.66 -26.45
C SER A 148 -2.77 -20.94 -27.16
N PRO A 149 -2.61 -20.51 -28.42
CA PRO A 149 -1.35 -20.69 -29.14
C PRO A 149 -0.26 -19.71 -28.66
N LEU A 150 -0.64 -18.63 -28.00
CA LEU A 150 0.25 -17.61 -27.47
C LEU A 150 -0.27 -17.18 -26.10
N PHE A 151 0.61 -17.04 -25.14
CA PHE A 151 0.29 -16.61 -23.80
C PHE A 151 1.34 -15.60 -23.31
N THR A 152 0.88 -14.43 -22.88
CA THR A 152 1.73 -13.32 -22.46
C THR A 152 1.53 -12.99 -20.98
N THR A 153 2.45 -12.22 -20.41
CA THR A 153 2.30 -11.69 -19.05
C THR A 153 1.04 -10.86 -18.89
N TYR A 154 0.57 -10.21 -19.95
CA TYR A 154 -0.61 -9.35 -19.92
C TYR A 154 -1.89 -10.13 -19.56
N GLU A 155 -2.03 -11.35 -20.09
CA GLU A 155 -3.24 -12.17 -19.89
C GLU A 155 -3.42 -12.61 -18.44
N ILE A 156 -2.33 -12.78 -17.71
CA ILE A 156 -2.37 -13.19 -16.31
C ILE A 156 -2.16 -12.04 -15.31
N ALA A 157 -1.62 -10.89 -15.76
CA ALA A 157 -1.26 -9.78 -14.89
C ALA A 157 -2.41 -9.31 -13.98
N GLY A 158 -3.64 -9.32 -14.49
CA GLY A 158 -4.82 -8.94 -13.71
C GLY A 158 -5.09 -9.90 -12.55
N GLN A 159 -5.02 -11.22 -12.80
CA GLN A 159 -5.22 -12.24 -11.79
C GLN A 159 -4.12 -12.22 -10.73
N LEU A 160 -2.86 -12.14 -11.15
CA LEU A 160 -1.72 -12.05 -10.23
C LEU A 160 -1.78 -10.80 -9.38
N ARG A 161 -2.13 -9.65 -9.96
CA ARG A 161 -2.33 -8.39 -9.23
C ARG A 161 -3.39 -8.54 -8.15
N ASN A 162 -4.55 -9.09 -8.48
CA ASN A 162 -5.63 -9.27 -7.51
C ASN A 162 -5.21 -10.19 -6.36
N LEU A 163 -4.48 -11.25 -6.65
CA LEU A 163 -3.94 -12.17 -5.65
C LEU A 163 -2.95 -11.45 -4.73
N ILE A 164 -1.99 -10.73 -5.30
CA ILE A 164 -1.00 -9.95 -4.54
C ILE A 164 -1.70 -8.93 -3.65
N VAL A 165 -2.64 -8.15 -4.19
CA VAL A 165 -3.38 -7.13 -3.43
C VAL A 165 -4.11 -7.78 -2.25
N THR A 166 -4.85 -8.88 -2.49
CA THR A 166 -5.60 -9.57 -1.44
C THR A 166 -4.68 -10.04 -0.32
N ARG A 167 -3.58 -10.72 -0.67
CA ARG A 167 -2.62 -11.23 0.32
C ARG A 167 -1.85 -10.13 1.03
N THR A 168 -1.58 -9.03 0.35
CA THR A 168 -0.98 -7.83 0.97
C THR A 168 -1.92 -7.21 1.99
N CYS A 169 -3.22 -7.09 1.65
CA CYS A 169 -4.24 -6.62 2.59
C CYS A 169 -4.31 -7.48 3.86
N ASP A 170 -4.36 -8.80 3.68
CA ASP A 170 -4.40 -9.77 4.78
C ASP A 170 -3.12 -9.69 5.64
N ALA A 171 -1.96 -9.53 4.99
CA ALA A 171 -0.68 -9.39 5.66
C ALA A 171 -0.63 -8.12 6.51
N MET A 172 -1.00 -6.99 5.94
CA MET A 172 -1.04 -5.69 6.64
C MET A 172 -2.01 -5.71 7.82
N ALA A 173 -3.22 -6.24 7.61
CA ALA A 173 -4.23 -6.34 8.67
C ALA A 173 -3.80 -7.27 9.83
N SER A 174 -3.01 -8.31 9.54
CA SER A 174 -2.58 -9.32 10.51
C SER A 174 -1.20 -9.04 11.13
N SER A 175 -0.40 -8.15 10.56
CA SER A 175 0.96 -7.84 11.03
C SER A 175 0.97 -7.23 12.44
N GLY A 176 -0.07 -6.48 12.78
CA GLY A 176 -0.14 -5.71 14.03
C GLY A 176 0.88 -4.55 14.10
N ILE A 177 1.58 -4.28 13.00
CA ILE A 177 2.51 -3.16 12.85
C ILE A 177 1.69 -1.88 12.68
N PRO A 178 1.98 -0.80 13.41
CA PRO A 178 1.35 0.50 13.20
C PRO A 178 1.55 0.99 11.77
N ALA A 179 0.57 1.69 11.21
CA ALA A 179 0.60 2.14 9.82
C ALA A 179 1.82 3.04 9.51
N ILE A 180 2.26 3.82 10.50
CA ILE A 180 3.47 4.66 10.41
C ILE A 180 4.73 3.81 10.24
N ASP A 181 4.84 2.76 11.03
CA ASP A 181 6.00 1.88 11.03
C ASP A 181 6.05 1.00 9.79
N MET A 182 4.88 0.72 9.17
CA MET A 182 4.83 -0.01 7.89
C MET A 182 5.61 0.70 6.79
N ALA A 183 5.55 2.03 6.73
CA ALA A 183 6.29 2.81 5.75
C ALA A 183 7.82 2.74 5.95
N GLY A 184 8.28 2.47 7.18
CA GLY A 184 9.69 2.26 7.51
C GLY A 184 10.18 0.83 7.33
N ASN A 185 9.27 -0.16 7.21
CA ASN A 185 9.59 -1.59 7.18
C ASN A 185 9.11 -2.27 5.89
N LEU A 186 9.22 -1.58 4.75
CA LEU A 186 8.71 -2.06 3.46
C LEU A 186 9.36 -3.36 3.01
N ASP A 187 10.65 -3.56 3.28
CA ASP A 187 11.39 -4.77 2.89
C ASP A 187 10.90 -6.01 3.67
N GLU A 188 10.73 -5.88 4.99
CA GLU A 188 10.22 -6.98 5.82
C GLU A 188 8.78 -7.35 5.44
N LEU A 189 7.96 -6.34 5.19
CA LEU A 189 6.58 -6.55 4.77
C LEU A 189 6.52 -7.17 3.38
N SER A 190 7.38 -6.76 2.45
CA SER A 190 7.50 -7.33 1.11
C SER A 190 7.83 -8.81 1.18
N GLU A 191 8.83 -9.19 1.98
CA GLU A 191 9.22 -10.59 2.15
C GLU A 191 8.11 -11.41 2.82
N PHE A 192 7.44 -10.88 3.81
CA PHE A 192 6.31 -11.52 4.48
C PHE A 192 5.15 -11.80 3.52
N VAL A 193 4.80 -10.82 2.66
CA VAL A 193 3.78 -10.99 1.61
C VAL A 193 4.25 -12.00 0.59
N ARG A 194 5.51 -11.90 0.12
CA ARG A 194 6.10 -12.82 -0.86
C ARG A 194 5.97 -14.28 -0.43
N GLN A 195 6.28 -14.58 0.83
CA GLN A 195 6.15 -15.92 1.38
C GLN A 195 4.70 -16.42 1.38
N ARG A 196 3.75 -15.54 1.69
CA ARG A 196 2.32 -15.91 1.70
C ARG A 196 1.75 -16.20 0.33
N ILE A 197 2.20 -15.49 -0.71
CA ILE A 197 1.71 -15.71 -2.08
C ILE A 197 2.44 -16.84 -2.79
N ALA A 198 3.59 -17.29 -2.28
CA ALA A 198 4.43 -18.30 -2.96
C ALA A 198 3.68 -19.60 -3.28
N SER A 199 2.82 -20.07 -2.36
CA SER A 199 2.02 -21.28 -2.58
C SER A 199 0.95 -21.10 -3.64
N ASP A 200 0.31 -19.92 -3.68
CA ASP A 200 -0.72 -19.60 -4.67
C ASP A 200 -0.12 -19.52 -6.08
N PHE A 201 1.07 -18.93 -6.20
CA PHE A 201 1.82 -18.89 -7.46
C PHE A 201 2.30 -20.28 -7.89
N ALA A 202 2.82 -21.06 -6.94
CA ALA A 202 3.28 -22.43 -7.23
C ALA A 202 2.17 -23.34 -7.73
N ALA A 203 0.93 -23.17 -7.24
CA ALA A 203 -0.23 -23.92 -7.74
C ALA A 203 -0.48 -23.66 -9.23
N MET A 204 -0.15 -22.48 -9.74
CA MET A 204 -0.23 -22.11 -11.15
C MET A 204 1.05 -22.44 -11.95
N GLY A 205 2.01 -23.11 -11.35
CA GLY A 205 3.31 -23.39 -11.97
C GLY A 205 4.26 -22.19 -12.01
N LEU A 206 3.95 -21.12 -11.29
CA LEU A 206 4.71 -19.88 -11.25
C LEU A 206 5.53 -19.76 -9.97
N GLY A 207 6.64 -19.03 -10.07
CA GLY A 207 7.40 -18.56 -8.92
C GLY A 207 7.35 -17.04 -8.82
N VAL A 208 7.49 -16.53 -7.61
CA VAL A 208 7.59 -15.09 -7.33
C VAL A 208 8.94 -14.80 -6.66
N PRO A 209 10.04 -14.68 -7.45
CA PRO A 209 11.37 -14.47 -6.90
C PRO A 209 11.53 -13.10 -6.22
N ILE A 210 10.79 -12.11 -6.66
CA ILE A 210 10.84 -10.73 -6.14
C ILE A 210 9.41 -10.22 -6.00
N LEU A 211 9.12 -9.61 -4.85
CA LEU A 211 7.95 -8.79 -4.62
C LEU A 211 8.41 -7.60 -3.79
N LEU A 212 8.09 -6.40 -4.25
CA LEU A 212 8.44 -5.17 -3.59
C LEU A 212 7.16 -4.36 -3.32
N ILE A 213 7.06 -3.84 -2.13
CA ILE A 213 6.12 -2.78 -1.78
C ILE A 213 6.90 -1.47 -1.89
N GLU A 214 6.61 -0.67 -2.90
CA GLU A 214 7.35 0.56 -3.18
C GLU A 214 6.86 1.72 -2.32
N ASN A 215 5.56 1.73 -2.00
CA ASN A 215 4.98 2.76 -1.16
C ASN A 215 3.68 2.29 -0.49
N ILE A 216 3.43 2.85 0.69
CA ILE A 216 2.18 2.77 1.43
C ILE A 216 1.74 4.20 1.72
N SER A 217 0.66 4.66 1.09
CA SER A 217 0.13 6.01 1.25
C SER A 217 -0.96 6.04 2.32
N LEU A 218 -0.84 6.98 3.23
CA LEU A 218 -1.84 7.27 4.26
C LEU A 218 -2.88 8.29 3.74
N PRO A 219 -4.05 8.42 4.40
CA PRO A 219 -4.98 9.49 4.08
C PRO A 219 -4.38 10.87 4.40
N PRO A 220 -4.68 11.91 3.62
CA PRO A 220 -4.10 13.25 3.80
C PRO A 220 -4.31 13.84 5.19
N ASN A 221 -5.44 13.56 5.83
CA ASN A 221 -5.73 13.99 7.19
C ASN A 221 -4.80 13.34 8.25
N VAL A 222 -4.33 12.12 7.98
CA VAL A 222 -3.38 11.43 8.86
C VAL A 222 -1.97 11.95 8.62
N GLU A 223 -1.59 12.16 7.37
CA GLU A 223 -0.31 12.78 7.00
C GLU A 223 -0.19 14.18 7.66
N GLU A 224 -1.24 15.00 7.62
CA GLU A 224 -1.27 16.32 8.28
C GLU A 224 -1.08 16.22 9.79
N ILE A 225 -1.72 15.23 10.45
CA ILE A 225 -1.53 15.02 11.91
C ILE A 225 -0.08 14.58 12.20
N LEU A 226 0.50 13.75 11.34
CA LEU A 226 1.88 13.31 11.47
C LEU A 226 2.87 14.45 11.29
N ASP A 227 2.67 15.31 10.30
CA ASP A 227 3.48 16.49 10.06
C ASP A 227 3.41 17.45 11.26
N LYS A 228 2.22 17.63 11.82
CA LYS A 228 2.05 18.42 13.07
C LYS A 228 2.78 17.78 14.24
N ARG A 229 2.66 16.45 14.45
CA ARG A 229 3.39 15.75 15.52
C ARG A 229 4.91 15.82 15.33
N THR A 230 5.38 15.66 14.10
CA THR A 230 6.82 15.76 13.78
C THR A 230 7.33 17.17 14.06
N SER A 231 6.58 18.18 13.65
CA SER A 231 6.89 19.58 13.94
C SER A 231 6.93 19.86 15.46
N MET A 232 6.00 19.27 16.22
CA MET A 232 6.00 19.33 17.69
C MET A 232 7.21 18.62 18.31
N GLY A 233 7.59 17.45 17.77
CA GLY A 233 8.76 16.68 18.23
C GLY A 233 10.09 17.41 17.99
N ILE A 234 10.22 18.10 16.88
CA ILE A 234 11.41 18.91 16.53
C ILE A 234 11.52 20.14 17.44
N LEU A 235 10.40 20.76 17.83
CA LEU A 235 10.37 21.93 18.68
C LEU A 235 10.59 21.63 20.19
N GLY A 236 10.45 20.35 20.59
CA GLY A 236 10.80 19.86 21.95
C GLY A 236 10.07 20.52 23.13
N ASN A 237 9.18 21.48 22.87
CA ASN A 237 8.49 22.23 23.89
C ASN A 237 7.10 22.70 23.42
N LEU A 238 6.07 22.36 24.19
CA LEU A 238 4.67 22.71 23.90
C LEU A 238 4.48 24.25 23.83
N ASP A 239 5.23 25.01 24.64
CA ASP A 239 5.19 26.48 24.64
C ASP A 239 5.75 27.08 23.34
N ALA A 240 6.74 26.45 22.73
CA ALA A 240 7.28 26.86 21.44
C ALA A 240 6.28 26.60 20.29
N TYR A 241 5.54 25.51 20.39
CA TYR A 241 4.48 25.17 19.40
C TYR A 241 3.29 26.14 19.50
N VAL A 242 2.84 26.48 20.70
CA VAL A 242 1.76 27.45 20.89
C VAL A 242 2.17 28.82 20.34
N LYS A 243 3.41 29.23 20.54
CA LYS A 243 3.96 30.48 19.97
C LYS A 243 4.04 30.41 18.43
N PHE A 244 4.45 29.26 17.87
CA PHE A 244 4.51 29.08 16.42
C PHE A 244 3.11 29.12 15.79
N GLN A 245 2.15 28.42 16.38
CA GLN A 245 0.77 28.40 15.92
C GLN A 245 0.07 29.75 16.04
N ALA A 246 0.36 30.48 17.09
CA ALA A 246 -0.09 31.87 17.26
C ALA A 246 0.52 32.81 16.20
N ALA A 247 1.79 32.62 15.86
CA ALA A 247 2.46 33.38 14.81
C ALA A 247 1.93 33.06 13.41
N GLU A 248 1.61 31.79 13.12
CA GLU A 248 1.02 31.34 11.86
C GLU A 248 -0.41 31.86 11.70
N ALA A 249 -1.23 31.80 12.77
CA ALA A 249 -2.58 32.37 12.78
C ALA A 249 -2.57 33.90 12.60
N LEU A 250 -1.58 34.61 13.15
CA LEU A 250 -1.35 36.02 12.89
C LEU A 250 -0.94 36.32 11.46
N GLY A 251 -0.09 35.47 10.87
CA GLY A 251 0.32 35.58 9.49
C GLY A 251 -0.85 35.36 8.50
N ASP A 252 -1.72 34.41 8.80
CA ASP A 252 -2.93 34.15 7.98
C ASP A 252 -4.03 35.19 8.18
N ALA A 253 -4.17 35.74 9.37
CA ALA A 253 -5.03 36.90 9.65
C ALA A 253 -4.54 38.15 8.92
N ALA A 254 -3.24 38.36 8.79
CA ALA A 254 -2.63 39.49 8.07
C ALA A 254 -2.81 39.40 6.56
N LYS A 255 -2.98 38.18 6.01
CA LYS A 255 -3.26 37.95 4.58
C LYS A 255 -4.71 38.22 4.18
N ASN A 256 -5.61 38.43 5.16
CA ASN A 256 -7.04 38.71 4.93
C ASN A 256 -7.38 40.18 5.28
N PRO A 257 -7.19 41.15 4.37
CA PRO A 257 -7.34 42.59 4.69
C PRO A 257 -8.78 43.09 4.83
N SER A 258 -9.81 42.25 4.70
CA SER A 258 -11.21 42.67 4.66
C SER A 258 -12.04 42.33 5.91
N GLY A 259 -11.44 41.91 7.01
CA GLY A 259 -12.21 41.58 8.22
C GLY A 259 -11.87 42.43 9.42
N LEU A 260 -12.82 43.27 9.87
CA LEU A 260 -12.76 44.01 11.18
C LEU A 260 -12.47 43.05 12.36
N ALA A 261 -12.78 41.74 12.21
CA ALA A 261 -12.48 40.69 13.17
C ALA A 261 -10.98 40.40 13.30
N GLY A 262 -10.19 40.59 12.21
CA GLY A 262 -8.74 40.40 12.22
C GLY A 262 -7.98 41.45 13.04
N LEU A 263 -8.45 42.68 13.04
CA LEU A 263 -7.86 43.76 13.81
C LEU A 263 -8.07 43.59 15.35
N GLY A 264 -9.23 43.09 15.78
CA GLY A 264 -9.51 42.82 17.20
C GLY A 264 -8.71 41.62 17.72
N ALA A 265 -8.59 40.55 16.94
CA ALA A 265 -7.82 39.38 17.32
C ALA A 265 -6.31 39.64 17.34
N SER A 266 -5.77 40.44 16.42
CA SER A 266 -4.34 40.80 16.42
C SER A 266 -3.96 41.75 17.57
N LEU A 267 -4.86 42.67 17.94
CA LEU A 267 -4.64 43.56 19.09
C LEU A 267 -4.69 42.80 20.42
N ALA A 268 -5.64 41.86 20.59
CA ALA A 268 -5.76 41.04 21.77
C ALA A 268 -4.56 40.07 21.93
N ALA A 269 -4.09 39.45 20.82
CA ALA A 269 -2.91 38.60 20.83
C ALA A 269 -1.61 39.42 21.09
N GLY A 270 -1.51 40.62 20.54
CA GLY A 270 -0.37 41.50 20.78
C GLY A 270 -0.28 41.97 22.24
N LEU A 271 -1.42 42.29 22.89
CA LEU A 271 -1.47 42.67 24.32
C LEU A 271 -1.18 41.48 25.24
N ALA A 272 -1.66 40.28 24.92
CA ALA A 272 -1.38 39.05 25.66
C ALA A 272 0.12 38.68 25.60
N MET A 273 0.75 38.83 24.42
CA MET A 273 2.17 38.58 24.20
C MET A 273 3.05 39.66 24.83
N GLY A 274 2.61 40.94 24.83
CA GLY A 274 3.30 42.05 25.47
C GLY A 274 3.40 41.87 26.98
N ASN A 275 2.35 41.41 27.65
CA ASN A 275 2.34 41.14 29.10
C ASN A 275 3.22 39.94 29.48
N GLN A 276 3.35 38.92 28.65
CA GLN A 276 4.28 37.82 28.92
C GLN A 276 5.74 38.19 28.66
N MET A 277 6.02 39.10 27.74
CA MET A 277 7.38 39.55 27.47
C MET A 277 7.89 40.53 28.56
N THR A 278 7.02 41.34 29.15
CA THR A 278 7.40 42.25 30.29
C THR A 278 7.68 41.46 31.57
N SER A 279 7.00 40.33 31.81
CA SER A 279 7.30 39.45 32.96
C SER A 279 8.58 38.63 32.80
N ALA A 280 9.07 38.44 31.56
CA ALA A 280 10.32 37.72 31.28
C ALA A 280 11.57 38.61 31.28
N MET A 281 11.43 39.95 31.30
CA MET A 281 12.54 40.92 31.26
C MET A 281 12.83 41.62 32.55
N THR A 282 12.23 41.24 33.67
CA THR A 282 12.59 41.83 35.01
C THR A 282 13.67 40.96 35.66
N PRO A 283 14.91 41.46 35.78
CA PRO A 283 15.96 40.72 36.48
C PRO A 283 15.77 40.93 38.01
N GLY A 284 15.52 39.84 38.70
CA GLY A 284 15.75 39.74 40.12
C GLY A 284 14.55 39.91 41.03
N SER A 285 13.91 38.80 41.36
CA SER A 285 13.36 38.61 42.71
C SER A 285 13.41 37.10 42.98
N ALA A 286 14.27 36.77 43.91
CA ALA A 286 14.45 35.43 44.43
C ALA A 286 13.27 35.03 45.32
N GLY A 287 12.79 33.83 45.13
CA GLY A 287 12.31 32.96 46.19
C GLY A 287 10.93 33.19 46.75
N SER A 288 9.99 32.38 46.31
CA SER A 288 9.08 31.72 47.26
C SER A 288 8.49 30.49 46.51
N SER A 289 8.96 29.32 46.91
CA SER A 289 8.38 28.04 46.51
C SER A 289 7.02 27.87 47.21
N VAL A 290 5.97 28.28 46.55
CA VAL A 290 4.60 27.87 46.91
C VAL A 290 4.23 26.71 46.03
N PRO A 291 3.85 25.54 46.56
CA PRO A 291 3.40 24.44 45.78
C PRO A 291 2.16 24.84 44.96
N PRO A 292 1.97 24.26 43.74
CA PRO A 292 0.80 24.54 42.92
C PRO A 292 -0.48 24.17 43.68
N PRO A 293 -1.55 25.00 43.58
CA PRO A 293 -2.80 24.71 44.27
C PRO A 293 -3.38 23.39 43.69
N LEU A 294 -3.86 22.55 44.61
CA LEU A 294 -4.63 21.36 44.29
C LEU A 294 -5.80 21.75 43.39
N PRO A 295 -6.27 20.84 42.47
CA PRO A 295 -7.44 21.08 41.65
C PRO A 295 -8.64 21.29 42.56
N GLY A 296 -8.97 22.55 42.81
CA GLY A 296 -10.08 22.99 43.64
C GLY A 296 -11.38 22.96 42.82
N LYS A 297 -12.45 22.59 43.50
CA LYS A 297 -13.83 22.63 43.06
C LYS A 297 -14.10 23.82 42.14
N SER A 298 -14.81 23.61 41.06
CA SER A 298 -15.33 24.64 40.16
C SER A 298 -15.83 25.85 40.94
N ALA A 299 -15.14 26.98 40.82
CA ALA A 299 -15.58 28.22 41.45
C ALA A 299 -16.94 28.59 40.84
N VAL A 300 -17.93 28.78 41.69
CA VAL A 300 -19.26 29.23 41.27
C VAL A 300 -19.13 30.65 40.77
N SER A 301 -19.36 30.87 39.50
CA SER A 301 -19.29 32.20 38.88
C SER A 301 -20.69 32.82 38.88
N TRP A 302 -20.79 34.02 39.46
CA TRP A 302 -22.00 34.82 39.50
C TRP A 302 -21.97 35.92 38.47
N TYR A 303 -23.13 36.22 37.91
CA TYR A 303 -23.37 37.36 37.03
C TYR A 303 -24.45 38.23 37.64
N VAL A 304 -24.38 39.55 37.51
CA VAL A 304 -25.35 40.53 38.01
C VAL A 304 -25.79 41.44 36.87
N ALA A 305 -27.05 41.83 36.85
CA ALA A 305 -27.59 42.82 35.90
C ALA A 305 -27.74 44.16 36.62
N VAL A 306 -26.88 45.13 36.27
CA VAL A 306 -26.91 46.49 36.79
C VAL A 306 -27.16 47.42 35.62
N ASP A 307 -28.17 48.31 35.75
CA ASP A 307 -28.56 49.27 34.72
C ASP A 307 -28.82 48.68 33.33
N GLY A 308 -29.37 47.44 33.30
CA GLY A 308 -29.66 46.72 32.06
C GLY A 308 -28.45 46.08 31.38
N ALA A 309 -27.25 46.17 32.00
CA ALA A 309 -26.04 45.53 31.50
C ALA A 309 -25.60 44.37 32.39
N GLN A 310 -25.23 43.25 31.76
CA GLN A 310 -24.65 42.09 32.47
C GLN A 310 -23.19 42.39 32.89
N GLN A 311 -22.89 42.17 34.18
CA GLN A 311 -21.54 42.26 34.73
C GLN A 311 -21.14 40.92 35.37
N GLY A 312 -19.89 40.51 35.23
CA GLY A 312 -19.33 39.25 35.74
C GLY A 312 -18.37 38.61 34.74
N PRO A 313 -17.83 37.43 35.04
CA PRO A 313 -18.11 36.59 36.21
C PRO A 313 -17.48 37.10 37.51
N PHE A 314 -18.21 36.96 38.62
CA PHE A 314 -17.74 37.27 39.95
C PHE A 314 -17.69 36.00 40.80
N ASP A 315 -16.72 35.88 41.68
CA ASP A 315 -16.74 34.87 42.72
C ASP A 315 -17.64 35.24 43.89
N ASP A 316 -17.88 34.28 44.80
CA ASP A 316 -18.74 34.52 46.01
C ASP A 316 -18.25 35.66 46.88
N ALA A 317 -16.94 35.86 46.96
CA ALA A 317 -16.35 36.92 47.81
C ALA A 317 -16.58 38.30 47.20
N VAL A 318 -16.34 38.47 45.93
CA VAL A 318 -16.57 39.71 45.17
C VAL A 318 -18.05 40.08 45.13
N LEU A 319 -18.94 39.08 44.97
CA LEU A 319 -20.37 39.33 45.03
C LEU A 319 -20.83 39.85 46.36
N ARG A 320 -20.34 39.29 47.48
CA ARG A 320 -20.62 39.78 48.83
C ARG A 320 -20.12 41.21 49.08
N GLU A 321 -18.96 41.51 48.57
CA GLU A 321 -18.40 42.88 48.65
C GLU A 321 -19.28 43.89 47.89
N LYS A 322 -19.75 43.55 46.70
CA LYS A 322 -20.68 44.38 45.91
C LYS A 322 -22.04 44.56 46.59
N ILE A 323 -22.52 43.55 47.31
CA ILE A 323 -23.74 43.65 48.12
C ILE A 323 -23.51 44.55 49.30
N ALA A 324 -22.37 44.42 50.01
CA ALA A 324 -22.04 45.25 51.13
C ALA A 324 -21.80 46.76 50.79
N GLY A 325 -21.24 46.97 49.57
CA GLY A 325 -21.03 48.28 48.97
C GLY A 325 -22.28 48.93 48.37
N GLY A 326 -23.44 48.25 48.37
CA GLY A 326 -24.70 48.77 47.87
C GLY A 326 -24.84 48.77 46.31
N ALA A 327 -23.87 48.21 45.57
CA ALA A 327 -23.90 48.13 44.15
C ALA A 327 -24.84 47.01 43.65
N VAL A 328 -25.15 46.04 44.51
CA VAL A 328 -26.12 44.95 44.27
C VAL A 328 -27.12 45.02 45.44
N ASN A 329 -28.38 45.21 45.13
CA ASN A 329 -29.46 45.31 46.12
C ASN A 329 -30.50 44.16 45.91
N ARG A 330 -31.63 44.17 46.65
CA ARG A 330 -32.62 43.12 46.60
C ARG A 330 -33.39 43.03 45.27
N ASP A 331 -33.34 44.06 44.49
CA ASP A 331 -34.05 44.17 43.18
C ASP A 331 -33.09 43.89 42.03
N THR A 332 -31.78 43.71 42.33
CA THR A 332 -30.77 43.39 41.29
C THR A 332 -30.87 41.93 40.90
N LEU A 333 -31.05 41.64 39.60
CA LEU A 333 -31.11 40.30 39.06
C LEU A 333 -29.70 39.68 39.11
N VAL A 334 -29.61 38.44 39.61
CA VAL A 334 -28.36 37.68 39.70
C VAL A 334 -28.54 36.30 39.07
N TRP A 335 -27.51 35.82 38.43
CA TRP A 335 -27.52 34.51 37.80
C TRP A 335 -26.22 33.75 38.04
N LYS A 336 -26.33 32.45 38.22
CA LYS A 336 -25.21 31.49 38.21
C LYS A 336 -25.54 30.28 37.41
N GLN A 337 -24.51 29.55 36.96
CA GLN A 337 -24.69 28.33 36.23
C GLN A 337 -25.57 27.31 36.99
N GLY A 338 -26.67 26.86 36.37
CA GLY A 338 -27.64 25.95 36.95
C GLY A 338 -28.95 26.63 37.40
N MET A 339 -29.08 27.96 37.29
CA MET A 339 -30.36 28.67 37.47
C MET A 339 -31.10 28.75 36.13
N SER A 340 -32.42 28.56 36.18
CA SER A 340 -33.28 28.62 34.98
C SER A 340 -33.61 30.04 34.54
N GLU A 341 -33.56 31.00 35.46
CA GLU A 341 -33.88 32.43 35.26
C GLU A 341 -32.95 33.31 36.06
N TRP A 342 -32.93 34.63 35.76
CA TRP A 342 -32.20 35.65 36.51
C TRP A 342 -32.92 36.03 37.82
#